data_8370101e501638f32bb6c060b08ea5b4
#
_entry.id   8370101e501638f32bb6c060b08ea5b4
#
_cell.length_a   1.000
_cell.length_b   1.000
_cell.length_c   1.000
_cell.angle_alpha   90.00
_cell.angle_beta   90.00
_cell.angle_gamma   90.00
#
_symmetry.space_group_name_H-M   'P 1'
#
loop_
_entity.id
_entity.type
_entity.pdbx_description
1 polymer ?
#
loop_
_entity_poly.entity_id
_entity_poly.type
_entity_poly.pdbx_seq_one_letter_code
_entity_poly.pdbx_strand_id
1 'polypeptide(L)'
;MRYRPLGKTGLQVSEIGFGAWGIGGRTVEQTSYGDTDDRTSLAALDRALERGITFFDTSAAYGNGHSEELIGRAVRGKRSRAVITTKAGYEAWDQAPDFSPSTIVASTERSLARLGTDYLDLLQLHNPPLDIVTAPAVREALAGLVKSGKIRAWGVSAKGPDEALQALRACEIAVVQANFNMMDVRVVTSGLLAEVERLGIGFIARTPLCFGFLSGTIGHDSVFPAGDHRARWPRAQLANWVDGAADLMAAISASPGEAAAQAALRFCLSFPALSTTIPGIMRPLEADQNAAASLLGPLPPQAVEAILEINRNRRFFVSA
;
A
#
# COMPACT_ATOMS: atom_id res chain seq x y z
N MET A 1 0.65 16.06 -10.21
CA MET A 1 1.01 15.23 -9.03
C MET A 1 1.47 16.15 -7.92
N ARG A 2 0.93 16.00 -6.73
CA ARG A 2 1.42 16.67 -5.52
C ARG A 2 2.34 15.72 -4.75
N TYR A 3 3.22 16.29 -3.94
CA TYR A 3 4.18 15.55 -3.14
C TYR A 3 4.04 15.91 -1.67
N ARG A 4 4.29 14.92 -0.80
CA ARG A 4 4.20 15.06 0.66
C ARG A 4 5.47 14.51 1.31
N PRO A 5 5.87 15.00 2.48
CA PRO A 5 6.96 14.39 3.24
C PRO A 5 6.55 12.98 3.72
N LEU A 6 7.48 12.03 3.66
CA LEU A 6 7.32 10.73 4.29
C LEU A 6 7.75 10.81 5.76
N GLY A 7 6.94 11.46 6.57
CA GLY A 7 7.28 11.77 7.94
C GLY A 7 8.59 12.53 8.07
N LYS A 8 9.42 12.14 9.06
CA LYS A 8 10.73 12.72 9.35
C LYS A 8 11.89 12.05 8.61
N THR A 9 11.63 11.21 7.60
CA THR A 9 12.67 10.49 6.86
C THR A 9 13.52 11.37 5.94
N GLY A 10 13.11 12.60 5.69
CA GLY A 10 13.72 13.48 4.68
C GLY A 10 13.31 13.15 3.24
N LEU A 11 12.51 12.11 3.02
CA LEU A 11 12.03 11.73 1.70
C LEU A 11 10.76 12.51 1.33
N GLN A 12 10.68 12.93 0.07
CA GLN A 12 9.48 13.47 -0.56
C GLN A 12 8.88 12.41 -1.48
N VAL A 13 7.59 12.12 -1.30
CA VAL A 13 6.87 11.08 -2.06
C VAL A 13 5.66 11.66 -2.77
N SER A 14 5.31 11.11 -3.93
CA SER A 14 4.02 11.43 -4.55
C SER A 14 2.89 10.97 -3.63
N GLU A 15 1.85 11.79 -3.45
CA GLU A 15 0.72 11.45 -2.57
C GLU A 15 -0.14 10.29 -3.11
N ILE A 16 0.02 9.95 -4.41
CA ILE A 16 -0.40 8.70 -5.03
C ILE A 16 0.86 7.90 -5.35
N GLY A 17 1.01 6.74 -4.77
CA GLY A 17 2.07 5.79 -5.04
C GLY A 17 1.62 4.66 -5.98
N PHE A 18 2.52 3.76 -6.28
CA PHE A 18 2.30 2.56 -7.08
C PHE A 18 2.32 1.33 -6.16
N GLY A 19 1.16 0.71 -5.93
CA GLY A 19 1.05 -0.59 -5.25
C GLY A 19 1.35 -1.72 -6.24
N ALA A 20 2.50 -2.37 -6.09
CA ALA A 20 3.04 -3.33 -7.06
C ALA A 20 2.64 -4.79 -6.80
N TRP A 21 1.69 -5.05 -5.89
CA TRP A 21 1.26 -6.42 -5.62
C TRP A 21 0.67 -7.10 -6.86
N GLY A 22 -0.19 -6.41 -7.60
CA GLY A 22 -0.86 -6.95 -8.77
C GLY A 22 0.10 -7.36 -9.89
N ILE A 23 1.16 -6.60 -10.14
CA ILE A 23 2.12 -6.88 -11.21
C ILE A 23 3.05 -8.06 -10.90
N GLY A 24 3.09 -8.54 -9.65
CA GLY A 24 3.84 -9.75 -9.28
C GLY A 24 3.34 -11.00 -9.99
N GLY A 25 2.07 -10.98 -10.43
CA GLY A 25 1.46 -12.08 -11.15
C GLY A 25 1.03 -13.24 -10.25
N ARG A 26 0.69 -14.35 -10.91
CA ARG A 26 0.18 -15.55 -10.25
C ARG A 26 1.27 -16.26 -9.45
N THR A 27 0.94 -16.64 -8.23
CA THR A 27 1.72 -17.56 -7.41
C THR A 27 0.97 -18.86 -7.22
N VAL A 28 1.67 -19.92 -6.79
CA VAL A 28 1.06 -21.24 -6.50
C VAL A 28 -0.05 -21.08 -5.46
N GLU A 29 0.14 -20.19 -4.48
CA GLU A 29 -0.79 -19.92 -3.37
C GLU A 29 -2.00 -19.08 -3.80
N GLN A 30 -2.04 -18.63 -5.05
CA GLN A 30 -3.11 -17.77 -5.60
C GLN A 30 -3.38 -16.55 -4.71
N THR A 31 -2.32 -15.82 -4.35
CA THR A 31 -2.39 -14.65 -3.47
C THR A 31 -2.44 -13.32 -4.23
N SER A 32 -2.60 -13.35 -5.56
CA SER A 32 -2.63 -12.18 -6.43
C SER A 32 -3.98 -12.03 -7.15
N TYR A 33 -4.04 -11.13 -8.13
CA TYR A 33 -5.19 -10.95 -9.03
C TYR A 33 -5.19 -11.88 -10.25
N GLY A 34 -4.32 -12.89 -10.26
CA GLY A 34 -4.18 -13.84 -11.36
C GLY A 34 -2.98 -13.57 -12.26
N ASP A 35 -3.05 -14.04 -13.50
CA ASP A 35 -1.97 -13.92 -14.47
C ASP A 35 -1.75 -12.47 -14.89
N THR A 36 -0.49 -12.09 -15.13
CA THR A 36 -0.07 -10.77 -15.60
C THR A 36 0.82 -10.90 -16.83
N ASP A 37 0.92 -9.82 -17.58
CA ASP A 37 1.82 -9.67 -18.71
C ASP A 37 2.89 -8.63 -18.39
N ASP A 38 4.15 -9.02 -18.44
CA ASP A 38 5.29 -8.16 -18.12
C ASP A 38 5.35 -6.89 -18.97
N ARG A 39 4.99 -7.00 -20.25
CA ARG A 39 4.99 -5.85 -21.15
C ARG A 39 3.98 -4.81 -20.69
N THR A 40 2.79 -5.24 -20.32
CA THR A 40 1.74 -4.37 -19.77
C THR A 40 2.15 -3.79 -18.42
N SER A 41 2.73 -4.62 -17.54
CA SER A 41 3.21 -4.20 -16.22
C SER A 41 4.33 -3.15 -16.32
N LEU A 42 5.29 -3.35 -17.22
CA LEU A 42 6.37 -2.37 -17.46
C LEU A 42 5.81 -1.07 -18.05
N ALA A 43 4.88 -1.16 -19.01
CA ALA A 43 4.22 0.03 -19.55
C ALA A 43 3.45 0.81 -18.46
N ALA A 44 2.85 0.11 -17.48
CA ALA A 44 2.18 0.75 -16.36
C ALA A 44 3.18 1.45 -15.41
N LEU A 45 4.32 0.83 -15.12
CA LEU A 45 5.41 1.42 -14.33
C LEU A 45 6.00 2.67 -15.01
N ASP A 46 6.28 2.58 -16.32
CA ASP A 46 6.77 3.73 -17.08
C ASP A 46 5.73 4.86 -17.11
N ARG A 47 4.47 4.52 -17.33
CA ARG A 47 3.37 5.50 -17.32
C ARG A 47 3.21 6.16 -15.96
N ALA A 48 3.37 5.43 -14.87
CA ALA A 48 3.34 5.96 -13.51
C ALA A 48 4.45 7.01 -13.31
N LEU A 49 5.69 6.71 -13.74
CA LEU A 49 6.82 7.65 -13.70
C LEU A 49 6.58 8.91 -14.55
N GLU A 50 5.96 8.76 -15.73
CA GLU A 50 5.58 9.89 -16.59
C GLU A 50 4.53 10.78 -15.93
N ARG A 51 3.61 10.21 -15.18
CA ARG A 51 2.57 10.93 -14.42
C ARG A 51 3.06 11.53 -13.11
N GLY A 52 4.35 11.36 -12.78
CA GLY A 52 4.97 11.90 -11.58
C GLY A 52 4.71 11.06 -10.32
N ILE A 53 4.28 9.81 -10.46
CA ILE A 53 4.28 8.85 -9.36
C ILE A 53 5.75 8.50 -9.07
N THR A 54 6.19 8.80 -7.84
CA THR A 54 7.58 8.56 -7.42
C THR A 54 7.70 7.47 -6.37
N PHE A 55 6.62 7.11 -5.67
CA PHE A 55 6.63 6.11 -4.61
C PHE A 55 6.18 4.75 -5.14
N PHE A 56 7.03 3.72 -5.01
CA PHE A 56 6.79 2.35 -5.48
C PHE A 56 6.87 1.40 -4.29
N ASP A 57 5.73 0.76 -3.97
CA ASP A 57 5.63 -0.21 -2.87
C ASP A 57 5.57 -1.63 -3.42
N THR A 58 6.55 -2.43 -3.04
CA THR A 58 6.65 -3.85 -3.40
C THR A 58 6.95 -4.73 -2.18
N SER A 59 7.24 -6.00 -2.40
CA SER A 59 7.66 -7.00 -1.41
C SER A 59 8.31 -8.18 -2.10
N ALA A 60 9.27 -8.83 -1.44
CA ALA A 60 9.83 -10.11 -1.86
C ALA A 60 8.75 -11.17 -2.09
N ALA A 61 7.67 -11.17 -1.29
CA ALA A 61 6.54 -12.09 -1.43
C ALA A 61 5.62 -11.81 -2.63
N TYR A 62 5.78 -10.68 -3.33
CA TYR A 62 4.92 -10.34 -4.47
C TYR A 62 5.42 -11.03 -5.73
N GLY A 63 4.75 -12.11 -6.12
CA GLY A 63 5.20 -12.96 -7.22
C GLY A 63 6.56 -13.60 -6.96
N ASN A 64 6.89 -13.88 -5.67
CA ASN A 64 8.19 -14.46 -5.26
C ASN A 64 9.40 -13.67 -5.79
N GLY A 65 9.31 -12.33 -5.69
CA GLY A 65 10.33 -11.39 -6.13
C GLY A 65 10.12 -10.81 -7.53
N HIS A 66 9.19 -11.35 -8.34
CA HIS A 66 8.96 -10.87 -9.71
C HIS A 66 8.54 -9.39 -9.77
N SER A 67 7.73 -8.93 -8.81
CA SER A 67 7.37 -7.51 -8.70
C SER A 67 8.59 -6.61 -8.50
N GLU A 68 9.58 -7.03 -7.69
CA GLU A 68 10.84 -6.30 -7.50
C GLU A 68 11.67 -6.25 -8.79
N GLU A 69 11.75 -7.34 -9.54
CA GLU A 69 12.47 -7.40 -10.82
C GLU A 69 11.85 -6.45 -11.86
N LEU A 70 10.51 -6.39 -11.94
CA LEU A 70 9.82 -5.47 -12.86
C LEU A 70 10.09 -4.01 -12.50
N ILE A 71 10.03 -3.66 -11.22
CA ILE A 71 10.38 -2.30 -10.77
C ILE A 71 11.85 -2.00 -11.09
N GLY A 72 12.78 -2.93 -10.80
CA GLY A 72 14.20 -2.77 -11.12
C GLY A 72 14.45 -2.49 -12.61
N ARG A 73 13.76 -3.21 -13.49
CA ARG A 73 13.80 -2.99 -14.94
C ARG A 73 13.27 -1.60 -15.32
N ALA A 74 12.14 -1.19 -14.75
CA ALA A 74 11.48 0.07 -15.05
C ALA A 74 12.30 1.30 -14.59
N VAL A 75 13.04 1.21 -13.47
CA VAL A 75 13.83 2.33 -12.93
C VAL A 75 15.29 2.33 -13.40
N ARG A 76 15.69 1.39 -14.22
CA ARG A 76 17.08 1.32 -14.73
C ARG A 76 17.48 2.62 -15.42
N GLY A 77 18.60 3.18 -15.00
CA GLY A 77 19.11 4.47 -15.50
C GLY A 77 18.35 5.70 -15.00
N LYS A 78 17.30 5.53 -14.19
CA LYS A 78 16.49 6.62 -13.62
C LYS A 78 16.13 6.39 -12.13
N ARG A 79 16.96 5.62 -11.39
CA ARG A 79 16.75 5.23 -9.98
C ARG A 79 16.45 6.41 -9.06
N SER A 80 17.09 7.55 -9.28
CA SER A 80 16.90 8.76 -8.48
C SER A 80 15.51 9.40 -8.63
N ARG A 81 14.71 9.00 -9.61
CA ARG A 81 13.34 9.45 -9.80
C ARG A 81 12.32 8.65 -9.00
N ALA A 82 12.74 7.57 -8.34
CA ALA A 82 11.88 6.67 -7.61
C ALA A 82 12.27 6.58 -6.14
N VAL A 83 11.28 6.61 -5.26
CA VAL A 83 11.37 6.21 -3.85
C VAL A 83 10.82 4.79 -3.77
N ILE A 84 11.70 3.83 -3.52
CA ILE A 84 11.36 2.41 -3.54
C ILE A 84 11.31 1.88 -2.12
N THR A 85 10.18 1.24 -1.79
CA THR A 85 10.02 0.47 -0.57
C THR A 85 9.75 -0.99 -0.88
N THR A 86 10.42 -1.89 -0.16
CA THR A 86 10.11 -3.31 -0.14
C THR A 86 9.96 -3.80 1.30
N LYS A 87 9.67 -5.08 1.48
CA LYS A 87 9.33 -5.62 2.79
C LYS A 87 10.12 -6.88 3.09
N ALA A 88 10.54 -7.04 4.35
CA ALA A 88 11.22 -8.22 4.88
C ALA A 88 10.32 -9.00 5.85
N GLY A 89 10.61 -10.28 6.02
CA GLY A 89 9.89 -11.21 6.90
C GLY A 89 9.14 -12.30 6.15
N TYR A 90 8.57 -12.01 5.00
CA TYR A 90 7.95 -12.98 4.09
C TYR A 90 8.71 -12.98 2.77
N GLU A 91 9.30 -14.12 2.41
CA GLU A 91 9.92 -14.34 1.09
C GLU A 91 8.88 -14.82 0.07
N ALA A 92 7.97 -15.69 0.52
CA ALA A 92 6.83 -16.19 -0.23
C ALA A 92 5.66 -16.43 0.74
N TRP A 93 4.44 -16.46 0.22
CA TRP A 93 3.25 -16.59 1.06
C TRP A 93 3.00 -18.02 1.58
N ASP A 94 3.60 -19.03 0.96
CA ASP A 94 3.55 -20.43 1.38
C ASP A 94 4.60 -20.79 2.44
N GLN A 95 5.46 -19.85 2.79
CA GLN A 95 6.50 -20.01 3.79
C GLN A 95 6.15 -19.29 5.08
N ALA A 96 6.57 -19.88 6.21
CA ALA A 96 6.49 -19.19 7.47
C ALA A 96 7.35 -17.91 7.45
N PRO A 97 6.88 -16.81 8.04
CA PRO A 97 7.69 -15.60 8.11
C PRO A 97 8.92 -15.82 9.00
N ASP A 98 10.05 -15.27 8.57
CA ASP A 98 11.28 -15.26 9.35
C ASP A 98 11.81 -13.83 9.52
N PHE A 99 11.74 -13.33 10.74
CA PHE A 99 12.22 -12.01 11.14
C PHE A 99 13.55 -12.07 11.90
N SER A 100 14.30 -13.18 11.82
CA SER A 100 15.61 -13.23 12.41
C SER A 100 16.53 -12.14 11.81
N PRO A 101 17.44 -11.56 12.61
CA PRO A 101 18.36 -10.51 12.13
C PRO A 101 19.12 -10.90 10.86
N SER A 102 19.61 -12.14 10.78
CA SER A 102 20.32 -12.67 9.62
C SER A 102 19.42 -12.76 8.39
N THR A 103 18.17 -13.19 8.54
CA THR A 103 17.20 -13.28 7.45
C THR A 103 16.79 -11.91 6.95
N ILE A 104 16.57 -10.95 7.84
CA ILE A 104 16.26 -9.55 7.43
C ILE A 104 17.39 -8.98 6.57
N VAL A 105 18.65 -9.16 6.97
CA VAL A 105 19.81 -8.70 6.20
C VAL A 105 19.88 -9.42 4.86
N ALA A 106 19.81 -10.75 4.85
CA ALA A 106 19.89 -11.55 3.62
C ALA A 106 18.74 -11.27 2.65
N SER A 107 17.51 -11.10 3.16
CA SER A 107 16.35 -10.70 2.38
C SER A 107 16.53 -9.34 1.72
N THR A 108 17.06 -8.36 2.47
CA THR A 108 17.38 -7.03 1.94
C THR A 108 18.37 -7.11 0.80
N GLU A 109 19.45 -7.90 0.93
CA GLU A 109 20.44 -8.10 -0.14
C GLU A 109 19.81 -8.72 -1.40
N ARG A 110 18.96 -9.74 -1.23
CA ARG A 110 18.24 -10.33 -2.36
C ARG A 110 17.30 -9.32 -3.05
N SER A 111 16.60 -8.49 -2.27
CA SER A 111 15.76 -7.43 -2.81
C SER A 111 16.56 -6.39 -3.58
N LEU A 112 17.71 -5.96 -3.07
CA LEU A 112 18.63 -5.06 -3.77
C LEU A 112 19.10 -5.64 -5.11
N ALA A 113 19.45 -6.95 -5.12
CA ALA A 113 19.86 -7.64 -6.33
C ALA A 113 18.74 -7.71 -7.38
N ARG A 114 17.49 -8.07 -6.99
CA ARG A 114 16.32 -8.11 -7.89
C ARG A 114 15.97 -6.72 -8.44
N LEU A 115 16.02 -5.71 -7.58
CA LEU A 115 15.78 -4.31 -7.96
C LEU A 115 16.92 -3.69 -8.78
N GLY A 116 18.11 -4.31 -8.80
CA GLY A 116 19.29 -3.79 -9.50
C GLY A 116 19.75 -2.43 -8.96
N THR A 117 19.75 -2.26 -7.64
CA THR A 117 20.11 -1.01 -6.95
C THR A 117 20.94 -1.29 -5.70
N ASP A 118 21.75 -0.30 -5.30
CA ASP A 118 22.61 -0.41 -4.12
C ASP A 118 21.91 0.00 -2.82
N TYR A 119 20.71 0.60 -2.90
CA TYR A 119 19.98 1.06 -1.73
C TYR A 119 18.46 0.98 -1.92
N LEU A 120 17.74 0.80 -0.80
CA LEU A 120 16.31 1.04 -0.66
C LEU A 120 16.07 2.39 0.01
N ASP A 121 15.01 3.08 -0.38
CA ASP A 121 14.61 4.29 0.33
C ASP A 121 13.91 3.95 1.65
N LEU A 122 13.12 2.87 1.67
CA LEU A 122 12.45 2.37 2.86
C LEU A 122 12.44 0.83 2.85
N LEU A 123 12.81 0.21 3.97
CA LEU A 123 12.54 -1.20 4.24
C LEU A 123 11.43 -1.30 5.28
N GLN A 124 10.42 -2.14 5.05
CA GLN A 124 9.36 -2.38 6.03
C GLN A 124 9.41 -3.81 6.56
N LEU A 125 9.17 -4.01 7.86
CA LEU A 125 8.84 -5.33 8.38
C LEU A 125 7.38 -5.66 7.99
N HIS A 126 7.16 -6.83 7.38
CA HIS A 126 5.89 -7.20 6.75
C HIS A 126 4.97 -7.92 7.74
N ASN A 127 3.99 -7.23 8.32
CA ASN A 127 3.08 -7.76 9.35
C ASN A 127 3.81 -8.42 10.54
N PRO A 128 4.85 -7.79 11.12
CA PRO A 128 5.59 -8.39 12.22
C PRO A 128 4.73 -8.43 13.48
N PRO A 129 4.87 -9.46 14.33
CA PRO A 129 4.38 -9.39 15.70
C PRO A 129 5.17 -8.35 16.52
N LEU A 130 4.59 -7.87 17.62
CA LEU A 130 5.15 -6.77 18.41
C LEU A 130 6.51 -7.10 19.03
N ASP A 131 6.68 -8.31 19.51
CA ASP A 131 7.94 -8.80 20.09
C ASP A 131 9.11 -8.75 19.10
N ILE A 132 8.83 -8.98 17.81
CA ILE A 132 9.81 -8.80 16.73
C ILE A 132 10.19 -7.32 16.56
N VAL A 133 9.19 -6.44 16.49
CA VAL A 133 9.44 -4.99 16.29
C VAL A 133 10.29 -4.42 17.43
N THR A 134 10.06 -4.90 18.66
CA THR A 134 10.74 -4.44 19.86
C THR A 134 12.05 -5.18 20.17
N ALA A 135 12.33 -6.31 19.49
CA ALA A 135 13.53 -7.11 19.73
C ALA A 135 14.82 -6.30 19.49
N PRO A 136 15.73 -6.20 20.48
CA PRO A 136 16.96 -5.42 20.32
C PRO A 136 17.81 -5.88 19.12
N ALA A 137 17.95 -7.19 18.91
CA ALA A 137 18.75 -7.75 17.81
C ALA A 137 18.17 -7.41 16.43
N VAL A 138 16.83 -7.36 16.26
CA VAL A 138 16.17 -6.94 15.02
C VAL A 138 16.44 -5.45 14.77
N ARG A 139 16.30 -4.62 15.79
CA ARG A 139 16.53 -3.18 15.67
C ARG A 139 18.00 -2.87 15.37
N GLU A 140 18.93 -3.62 15.97
CA GLU A 140 20.36 -3.50 15.69
C GLU A 140 20.68 -3.89 14.22
N ALA A 141 20.10 -4.96 13.69
CA ALA A 141 20.24 -5.34 12.29
C ALA A 141 19.72 -4.25 11.35
N LEU A 142 18.54 -3.68 11.62
CA LEU A 142 17.96 -2.57 10.84
C LEU A 142 18.84 -1.32 10.93
N ALA A 143 19.34 -0.97 12.12
CA ALA A 143 20.29 0.14 12.31
C ALA A 143 21.60 -0.10 11.53
N GLY A 144 22.09 -1.34 11.48
CA GLY A 144 23.24 -1.75 10.68
C GLY A 144 23.03 -1.55 9.18
N LEU A 145 21.83 -1.88 8.68
CA LEU A 145 21.45 -1.64 7.27
C LEU A 145 21.37 -0.14 6.96
N VAL A 146 20.87 0.68 7.87
CA VAL A 146 20.88 2.15 7.73
C VAL A 146 22.32 2.68 7.72
N LYS A 147 23.15 2.25 8.68
CA LYS A 147 24.55 2.68 8.79
C LYS A 147 25.40 2.31 7.57
N SER A 148 25.14 1.16 6.96
CA SER A 148 25.81 0.71 5.74
C SER A 148 25.29 1.38 4.46
N GLY A 149 24.24 2.21 4.54
CA GLY A 149 23.64 2.88 3.41
C GLY A 149 22.75 1.98 2.53
N LYS A 150 22.51 0.73 2.93
CA LYS A 150 21.63 -0.20 2.17
C LYS A 150 20.17 0.15 2.25
N ILE A 151 19.73 0.77 3.33
CA ILE A 151 18.41 1.37 3.46
C ILE A 151 18.54 2.80 4.01
N ARG A 152 17.67 3.71 3.60
CA ARG A 152 17.65 5.09 4.14
C ARG A 152 16.83 5.18 5.41
N ALA A 153 15.73 4.43 5.48
CA ALA A 153 14.84 4.36 6.65
C ALA A 153 14.22 2.96 6.75
N TRP A 154 13.67 2.66 7.93
CA TRP A 154 12.85 1.47 8.11
C TRP A 154 11.50 1.79 8.74
N GLY A 155 10.53 0.89 8.54
CA GLY A 155 9.17 1.04 9.03
C GLY A 155 8.49 -0.30 9.23
N VAL A 156 7.19 -0.25 9.48
CA VAL A 156 6.33 -1.42 9.70
C VAL A 156 5.10 -1.35 8.81
N SER A 157 4.85 -2.43 8.05
CA SER A 157 3.55 -2.69 7.44
C SER A 157 2.75 -3.56 8.40
N ALA A 158 1.81 -2.96 9.15
CA ALA A 158 1.07 -3.62 10.22
C ALA A 158 -0.19 -4.34 9.70
N LYS A 159 -0.63 -5.39 10.38
CA LYS A 159 -1.91 -6.07 10.06
C LYS A 159 -3.09 -5.14 10.26
N GLY A 160 -3.08 -4.35 11.32
CA GLY A 160 -4.14 -3.43 11.66
C GLY A 160 -3.62 -2.23 12.46
N PRO A 161 -4.50 -1.26 12.77
CA PRO A 161 -4.11 -0.04 13.46
C PRO A 161 -3.67 -0.28 14.90
N ASP A 162 -4.18 -1.30 15.58
CA ASP A 162 -3.83 -1.57 16.97
C ASP A 162 -2.38 -2.06 17.10
N GLU A 163 -1.96 -2.97 16.20
CA GLU A 163 -0.57 -3.42 16.13
C GLU A 163 0.36 -2.25 15.75
N ALA A 164 -0.08 -1.39 14.83
CA ALA A 164 0.66 -0.19 14.45
C ALA A 164 0.85 0.76 15.66
N LEU A 165 -0.21 1.04 16.42
CA LEU A 165 -0.16 1.88 17.63
C LEU A 165 0.74 1.28 18.69
N GLN A 166 0.67 -0.04 18.91
CA GLN A 166 1.54 -0.73 19.87
C GLN A 166 3.01 -0.58 19.45
N ALA A 167 3.31 -0.78 18.17
CA ALA A 167 4.66 -0.62 17.64
C ALA A 167 5.18 0.82 17.80
N LEU A 168 4.37 1.84 17.48
CA LEU A 168 4.73 3.26 17.65
C LEU A 168 4.98 3.66 19.08
N ARG A 169 4.27 3.06 20.05
CA ARG A 169 4.45 3.33 21.48
C ARG A 169 5.66 2.61 22.06
N ALA A 170 6.04 1.50 21.47
CA ALA A 170 7.10 0.64 21.98
C ALA A 170 8.49 1.01 21.47
N CYS A 171 8.61 1.59 20.27
CA CYS A 171 9.90 1.94 19.68
C CYS A 171 9.78 3.06 18.63
N GLU A 172 10.92 3.67 18.32
CA GLU A 172 11.00 4.65 17.25
C GLU A 172 10.92 3.95 15.88
N ILE A 173 9.86 4.27 15.14
CA ILE A 173 9.60 3.79 13.78
C ILE A 173 9.46 5.02 12.90
N ALA A 174 10.12 5.01 11.73
CA ALA A 174 10.06 6.16 10.82
C ALA A 174 8.76 6.21 10.01
N VAL A 175 8.21 5.03 9.66
CA VAL A 175 7.07 4.90 8.76
C VAL A 175 6.17 3.74 9.20
N VAL A 176 4.86 3.95 9.12
CA VAL A 176 3.83 2.92 9.30
C VAL A 176 3.00 2.80 8.04
N GLN A 177 2.73 1.57 7.63
CA GLN A 177 1.78 1.25 6.57
C GLN A 177 0.62 0.44 7.17
N ALA A 178 -0.63 0.85 6.88
CA ALA A 178 -1.83 0.12 7.30
C ALA A 178 -2.94 0.24 6.26
N ASN A 179 -3.96 -0.64 6.36
CA ASN A 179 -5.16 -0.53 5.54
C ASN A 179 -5.87 0.79 5.83
N PHE A 180 -6.22 1.52 4.77
CA PHE A 180 -7.05 2.71 4.87
C PHE A 180 -7.78 2.97 3.57
N ASN A 181 -9.10 3.00 3.63
CA ASN A 181 -10.00 3.30 2.52
C ASN A 181 -11.39 3.68 3.05
N MET A 182 -12.32 4.02 2.17
CA MET A 182 -13.69 4.40 2.55
C MET A 182 -14.47 3.33 3.32
N MET A 183 -14.11 2.05 3.20
CA MET A 183 -14.74 0.92 3.92
C MET A 183 -13.97 0.50 5.17
N ASP A 184 -12.72 0.94 5.32
CA ASP A 184 -11.89 0.64 6.46
C ASP A 184 -11.25 1.92 7.01
N VAL A 185 -11.94 2.53 7.95
CA VAL A 185 -11.54 3.79 8.61
C VAL A 185 -10.96 3.54 10.01
N ARG A 186 -10.59 2.30 10.34
CA ARG A 186 -10.07 1.95 11.67
C ARG A 186 -8.83 2.74 12.06
N VAL A 187 -8.00 3.17 11.12
CA VAL A 187 -6.85 4.04 11.39
C VAL A 187 -7.26 5.43 11.93
N VAL A 188 -8.47 5.89 11.60
CA VAL A 188 -9.06 7.12 12.14
C VAL A 188 -9.63 6.85 13.54
N THR A 189 -10.48 5.83 13.66
CA THR A 189 -11.23 5.54 14.89
C THR A 189 -10.37 5.00 16.03
N SER A 190 -9.25 4.34 15.72
CA SER A 190 -8.26 3.89 16.73
C SER A 190 -7.36 5.02 17.25
N GLY A 191 -7.35 6.18 16.59
CA GLY A 191 -6.43 7.27 16.89
C GLY A 191 -5.05 7.14 16.24
N LEU A 192 -4.81 6.13 15.39
CA LEU A 192 -3.50 5.92 14.75
C LEU A 192 -3.07 7.13 13.92
N LEU A 193 -3.96 7.72 13.10
CA LEU A 193 -3.60 8.90 12.29
C LEU A 193 -3.23 10.10 13.17
N ALA A 194 -3.94 10.33 14.27
CA ALA A 194 -3.60 11.40 15.21
C ALA A 194 -2.22 11.20 15.86
N GLU A 195 -1.89 9.95 16.21
CA GLU A 195 -0.59 9.62 16.79
C GLU A 195 0.55 9.75 15.77
N VAL A 196 0.32 9.30 14.53
CA VAL A 196 1.25 9.47 13.40
C VAL A 196 1.56 10.95 13.17
N GLU A 197 0.54 11.80 13.12
CA GLU A 197 0.68 13.25 12.93
C GLU A 197 1.44 13.89 14.09
N ARG A 198 1.06 13.56 15.33
CA ARG A 198 1.72 14.06 16.56
C ARG A 198 3.21 13.72 16.60
N LEU A 199 3.58 12.50 16.18
CA LEU A 199 4.96 12.02 16.18
C LEU A 199 5.76 12.45 14.94
N GLY A 200 5.07 12.89 13.87
CA GLY A 200 5.69 13.20 12.58
C GLY A 200 6.18 11.94 11.85
N ILE A 201 5.44 10.83 11.99
CA ILE A 201 5.72 9.54 11.36
C ILE A 201 5.17 9.54 9.93
N GLY A 202 5.84 8.88 9.00
CA GLY A 202 5.29 8.68 7.65
C GLY A 202 4.14 7.67 7.68
N PHE A 203 3.00 8.02 7.06
CA PHE A 203 1.88 7.10 6.95
C PHE A 203 1.61 6.72 5.50
N ILE A 204 1.60 5.41 5.22
CA ILE A 204 1.29 4.83 3.91
C ILE A 204 -0.07 4.12 4.01
N ALA A 205 -1.06 4.61 3.26
CA ALA A 205 -2.36 3.94 3.16
C ALA A 205 -2.31 2.83 2.10
N ARG A 206 -2.40 1.57 2.53
CA ARG A 206 -2.53 0.43 1.62
C ARG A 206 -4.00 0.07 1.39
N THR A 207 -4.28 -0.70 0.32
CA THR A 207 -5.63 -1.14 -0.08
C THR A 207 -6.65 0.00 -0.24
N PRO A 208 -6.28 1.17 -0.81
CA PRO A 208 -7.18 2.33 -0.84
C PRO A 208 -8.44 2.10 -1.69
N LEU A 209 -8.40 1.13 -2.61
CA LEU A 209 -9.55 0.75 -3.45
C LEU A 209 -10.28 -0.50 -2.93
N CYS A 210 -10.03 -0.94 -1.70
CA CYS A 210 -10.63 -2.15 -1.12
C CYS A 210 -10.66 -3.31 -2.12
N PHE A 211 -9.47 -3.73 -2.59
CA PHE A 211 -9.29 -4.81 -3.57
C PHE A 211 -10.05 -4.60 -4.90
N GLY A 212 -10.33 -3.35 -5.26
CA GLY A 212 -11.04 -2.96 -6.47
C GLY A 212 -12.54 -2.68 -6.26
N PHE A 213 -13.14 -2.98 -5.11
CA PHE A 213 -14.57 -2.74 -4.87
C PHE A 213 -14.93 -1.24 -4.90
N LEU A 214 -14.00 -0.36 -4.57
CA LEU A 214 -14.16 1.08 -4.66
C LEU A 214 -13.78 1.67 -6.04
N SER A 215 -13.49 0.83 -7.04
CA SER A 215 -13.15 1.30 -8.38
C SER A 215 -14.36 1.61 -9.26
N GLY A 216 -15.56 1.14 -8.87
CA GLY A 216 -16.76 1.22 -9.69
C GLY A 216 -16.84 0.17 -10.82
N THR A 217 -15.91 -0.79 -10.88
CA THR A 217 -15.87 -1.81 -11.93
C THR A 217 -16.38 -3.18 -11.49
N ILE A 218 -16.62 -3.37 -10.18
CA ILE A 218 -17.08 -4.63 -9.60
C ILE A 218 -18.54 -4.47 -9.18
N GLY A 219 -19.40 -5.37 -9.66
CA GLY A 219 -20.81 -5.47 -9.32
C GLY A 219 -21.19 -6.86 -8.82
N HIS A 220 -22.47 -7.09 -8.52
CA HIS A 220 -23.01 -8.36 -8.01
C HIS A 220 -22.75 -9.55 -8.96
N ASP A 221 -22.76 -9.30 -10.27
CA ASP A 221 -22.54 -10.31 -11.31
C ASP A 221 -21.07 -10.52 -11.65
N SER A 222 -20.16 -9.84 -10.95
CA SER A 222 -18.73 -9.98 -11.20
C SER A 222 -18.24 -11.38 -10.84
N VAL A 223 -17.51 -12.00 -11.78
CA VAL A 223 -16.89 -13.30 -11.61
C VAL A 223 -15.37 -13.12 -11.59
N PHE A 224 -14.73 -13.67 -10.57
CA PHE A 224 -13.28 -13.66 -10.45
C PHE A 224 -12.70 -14.95 -11.01
N PRO A 225 -11.66 -14.87 -11.89
CA PRO A 225 -11.04 -16.06 -12.46
C PRO A 225 -10.42 -16.97 -11.40
N ALA A 226 -10.27 -18.25 -11.71
CA ALA A 226 -9.45 -19.15 -10.91
C ALA A 226 -8.01 -18.61 -10.85
N GLY A 227 -7.48 -18.45 -9.63
CA GLY A 227 -6.16 -17.84 -9.40
C GLY A 227 -6.23 -16.39 -8.92
N ASP A 228 -7.39 -15.72 -9.04
CA ASP A 228 -7.65 -14.46 -8.36
C ASP A 228 -8.05 -14.74 -6.90
N HIS A 229 -7.34 -14.14 -5.95
CA HIS A 229 -7.60 -14.35 -4.52
C HIS A 229 -9.04 -13.99 -4.10
N ARG A 230 -9.72 -13.10 -4.82
CA ARG A 230 -11.11 -12.69 -4.57
C ARG A 230 -12.11 -13.80 -4.84
N ALA A 231 -11.77 -14.77 -5.69
CA ALA A 231 -12.62 -15.94 -5.97
C ALA A 231 -12.86 -16.83 -4.73
N ARG A 232 -12.00 -16.69 -3.70
CA ARG A 232 -12.08 -17.49 -2.46
C ARG A 232 -12.93 -16.82 -1.37
N TRP A 233 -13.35 -15.58 -1.55
CA TRP A 233 -14.11 -14.86 -0.53
C TRP A 233 -15.58 -15.26 -0.54
N PRO A 234 -16.22 -15.30 0.65
CA PRO A 234 -17.65 -15.59 0.76
C PRO A 234 -18.49 -14.63 -0.08
N ARG A 235 -19.47 -15.16 -0.81
CA ARG A 235 -20.37 -14.31 -1.64
C ARG A 235 -21.06 -13.22 -0.83
N ALA A 236 -21.43 -13.49 0.42
CA ALA A 236 -22.02 -12.50 1.31
C ALA A 236 -21.06 -11.31 1.57
N GLN A 237 -19.76 -11.57 1.71
CA GLN A 237 -18.76 -10.51 1.86
C GLN A 237 -18.62 -9.69 0.58
N LEU A 238 -18.58 -10.35 -0.58
CA LEU A 238 -18.49 -9.68 -1.87
C LEU A 238 -19.70 -8.77 -2.12
N ALA A 239 -20.91 -9.29 -1.89
CA ALA A 239 -22.15 -8.53 -2.01
C ALA A 239 -22.17 -7.33 -1.05
N ASN A 240 -21.76 -7.53 0.22
CA ASN A 240 -21.71 -6.46 1.20
C ASN A 240 -20.77 -5.32 0.77
N TRP A 241 -19.64 -5.64 0.13
CA TRP A 241 -18.73 -4.60 -0.38
C TRP A 241 -19.28 -3.90 -1.63
N VAL A 242 -19.98 -4.61 -2.52
CA VAL A 242 -20.64 -3.98 -3.69
C VAL A 242 -21.69 -2.99 -3.23
N ASP A 243 -22.61 -3.39 -2.33
CA ASP A 243 -23.65 -2.51 -1.77
C ASP A 243 -23.02 -1.34 -1.01
N GLY A 244 -22.00 -1.63 -0.20
CA GLY A 244 -21.30 -0.61 0.56
C GLY A 244 -20.56 0.41 -0.31
N ALA A 245 -20.00 -0.02 -1.44
CA ALA A 245 -19.40 0.90 -2.41
C ALA A 245 -20.46 1.83 -3.02
N ALA A 246 -21.64 1.30 -3.36
CA ALA A 246 -22.73 2.09 -3.89
C ALA A 246 -23.21 3.15 -2.88
N ASP A 247 -23.40 2.76 -1.59
CA ASP A 247 -23.79 3.68 -0.53
C ASP A 247 -22.77 4.82 -0.33
N LEU A 248 -21.47 4.46 -0.31
CA LEU A 248 -20.38 5.42 -0.14
C LEU A 248 -20.30 6.39 -1.33
N MET A 249 -20.44 5.89 -2.56
CA MET A 249 -20.41 6.75 -3.75
C MET A 249 -21.63 7.65 -3.84
N ALA A 250 -22.81 7.20 -3.37
CA ALA A 250 -24.02 8.02 -3.30
C ALA A 250 -23.91 9.17 -2.27
N ALA A 251 -23.10 8.98 -1.21
CA ALA A 251 -22.90 9.99 -0.17
C ALA A 251 -21.96 11.14 -0.60
N ILE A 252 -21.26 10.99 -1.72
CA ILE A 252 -20.34 12.00 -2.24
C ILE A 252 -20.89 12.58 -3.54
N SER A 253 -20.87 13.92 -3.64
CA SER A 253 -21.12 14.60 -4.92
C SER A 253 -19.84 14.49 -5.76
N ALA A 254 -19.75 13.46 -6.59
CA ALA A 254 -18.65 13.31 -7.53
C ALA A 254 -18.63 14.45 -8.55
N SER A 255 -17.44 14.92 -8.92
CA SER A 255 -17.29 15.89 -10.00
C SER A 255 -17.73 15.26 -11.33
N PRO A 256 -18.29 16.01 -12.29
CA PRO A 256 -18.63 15.46 -13.58
C PRO A 256 -17.43 14.76 -14.24
N GLY A 257 -17.58 13.48 -14.61
CA GLY A 257 -16.52 12.66 -15.20
C GLY A 257 -15.49 12.07 -14.22
N GLU A 258 -15.66 12.27 -12.91
CA GLU A 258 -14.83 11.67 -11.88
C GLU A 258 -15.11 10.15 -11.77
N ALA A 259 -14.07 9.33 -11.87
CA ALA A 259 -14.19 7.90 -11.65
C ALA A 259 -14.29 7.58 -10.15
N ALA A 260 -15.04 6.51 -9.78
CA ALA A 260 -15.18 6.07 -8.38
C ALA A 260 -13.82 5.83 -7.71
N ALA A 261 -12.85 5.24 -8.43
CA ALA A 261 -11.49 5.07 -7.93
C ALA A 261 -10.84 6.40 -7.53
N GLN A 262 -11.06 7.47 -8.30
CA GLN A 262 -10.52 8.79 -7.97
C GLN A 262 -11.13 9.35 -6.70
N ALA A 263 -12.45 9.25 -6.54
CA ALA A 263 -13.13 9.66 -5.31
C ALA A 263 -12.62 8.87 -4.08
N ALA A 264 -12.41 7.55 -4.22
CA ALA A 264 -11.84 6.73 -3.16
C ALA A 264 -10.42 7.14 -2.78
N LEU A 265 -9.58 7.47 -3.74
CA LEU A 265 -8.23 7.96 -3.46
C LEU A 265 -8.25 9.35 -2.82
N ARG A 266 -9.11 10.26 -3.30
CA ARG A 266 -9.31 11.59 -2.72
C ARG A 266 -9.78 11.54 -1.26
N PHE A 267 -10.58 10.53 -0.89
CA PHE A 267 -10.89 10.29 0.52
C PHE A 267 -9.62 10.09 1.35
N CYS A 268 -8.71 9.21 0.93
CA CYS A 268 -7.44 9.02 1.63
C CYS A 268 -6.63 10.32 1.68
N LEU A 269 -6.58 11.07 0.56
CA LEU A 269 -5.86 12.35 0.47
C LEU A 269 -6.44 13.46 1.37
N SER A 270 -7.67 13.28 1.88
CA SER A 270 -8.33 14.25 2.77
C SER A 270 -7.74 14.30 4.18
N PHE A 271 -6.85 13.38 4.51
CA PHE A 271 -6.21 13.30 5.84
C PHE A 271 -4.77 13.83 5.78
N PRO A 272 -4.46 14.92 6.54
CA PRO A 272 -3.13 15.53 6.53
C PRO A 272 -2.01 14.58 6.97
N ALA A 273 -2.30 13.66 7.89
CA ALA A 273 -1.35 12.65 8.37
C ALA A 273 -0.88 11.67 7.28
N LEU A 274 -1.60 11.56 6.16
CA LEU A 274 -1.24 10.69 5.05
C LEU A 274 -0.01 11.23 4.31
N SER A 275 1.03 10.41 4.15
CA SER A 275 2.15 10.69 3.26
C SER A 275 1.86 10.25 1.83
N THR A 276 1.37 9.03 1.66
CA THR A 276 1.03 8.48 0.34
C THR A 276 -0.02 7.38 0.47
N THR A 277 -0.80 7.19 -0.59
CA THR A 277 -1.68 6.03 -0.75
C THR A 277 -1.24 5.20 -1.94
N ILE A 278 -1.28 3.86 -1.81
CA ILE A 278 -0.71 2.92 -2.79
C ILE A 278 -1.78 2.05 -3.45
N PRO A 279 -2.60 2.62 -4.37
CA PRO A 279 -3.51 1.81 -5.17
C PRO A 279 -2.73 0.80 -6.01
N GLY A 280 -3.30 -0.38 -6.22
CA GLY A 280 -2.79 -1.32 -7.20
C GLY A 280 -2.86 -0.72 -8.60
N ILE A 281 -1.78 -0.86 -9.37
CA ILE A 281 -1.69 -0.42 -10.77
C ILE A 281 -1.13 -1.58 -11.58
N MET A 282 -1.88 -2.06 -12.54
CA MET A 282 -1.48 -3.16 -13.43
C MET A 282 -1.42 -2.74 -14.90
N ARG A 283 -2.07 -1.64 -15.26
CA ARG A 283 -2.20 -1.13 -16.63
C ARG A 283 -1.93 0.38 -16.71
N PRO A 284 -1.42 0.89 -17.84
CA PRO A 284 -1.15 2.33 -18.02
C PRO A 284 -2.36 3.23 -17.74
N LEU A 285 -3.56 2.81 -18.13
CA LEU A 285 -4.80 3.58 -17.87
C LEU A 285 -5.06 3.77 -16.36
N GLU A 286 -4.77 2.77 -15.54
CA GLU A 286 -4.92 2.87 -14.09
C GLU A 286 -3.90 3.86 -13.49
N ALA A 287 -2.68 3.92 -14.03
CA ALA A 287 -1.72 4.94 -13.64
C ALA A 287 -2.23 6.36 -13.96
N ASP A 288 -2.83 6.56 -15.14
CA ASP A 288 -3.45 7.83 -15.53
C ASP A 288 -4.60 8.22 -14.60
N GLN A 289 -5.53 7.30 -14.36
CA GLN A 289 -6.72 7.54 -13.54
C GLN A 289 -6.34 7.82 -12.08
N ASN A 290 -5.44 7.02 -11.52
CA ASN A 290 -5.03 7.18 -10.13
C ASN A 290 -4.24 8.50 -9.92
N ALA A 291 -3.32 8.82 -10.84
CA ALA A 291 -2.56 10.07 -10.77
C ALA A 291 -3.46 11.31 -10.86
N ALA A 292 -4.56 11.24 -11.62
CA ALA A 292 -5.51 12.35 -11.76
C ALA A 292 -6.20 12.68 -10.42
N ALA A 293 -6.38 11.74 -9.50
CA ALA A 293 -6.93 12.00 -8.17
C ALA A 293 -6.13 13.07 -7.40
N SER A 294 -4.80 13.10 -7.56
CA SER A 294 -3.94 14.13 -6.97
C SER A 294 -4.25 15.54 -7.48
N LEU A 295 -4.62 15.66 -8.75
CA LEU A 295 -4.97 16.97 -9.34
C LEU A 295 -6.32 17.47 -8.84
N LEU A 296 -7.26 16.57 -8.65
CA LEU A 296 -8.60 16.86 -8.08
C LEU A 296 -8.50 17.28 -6.60
N GLY A 297 -7.50 16.77 -5.88
CA GLY A 297 -7.26 17.08 -4.47
C GLY A 297 -8.23 16.38 -3.51
N PRO A 298 -8.23 16.76 -2.21
CA PRO A 298 -9.06 16.14 -1.19
C PRO A 298 -10.56 16.22 -1.50
N LEU A 299 -11.35 15.33 -0.89
CA LEU A 299 -12.82 15.48 -0.86
C LEU A 299 -13.21 16.68 0.01
N PRO A 300 -14.38 17.30 -0.25
CA PRO A 300 -14.96 18.28 0.67
C PRO A 300 -15.15 17.69 2.07
N PRO A 301 -14.99 18.48 3.16
CA PRO A 301 -15.15 18.00 4.53
C PRO A 301 -16.49 17.30 4.79
N GLN A 302 -17.57 17.80 4.21
CA GLN A 302 -18.91 17.21 4.35
C GLN A 302 -19.00 15.81 3.76
N ALA A 303 -18.32 15.55 2.62
CA ALA A 303 -18.26 14.22 2.03
C ALA A 303 -17.44 13.25 2.89
N VAL A 304 -16.33 13.71 3.45
CA VAL A 304 -15.54 12.92 4.40
C VAL A 304 -16.37 12.53 5.61
N GLU A 305 -17.10 13.48 6.22
CA GLU A 305 -17.93 13.19 7.38
C GLU A 305 -19.09 12.23 7.04
N ALA A 306 -19.73 12.37 5.89
CA ALA A 306 -20.76 11.43 5.44
C ALA A 306 -20.22 9.99 5.31
N ILE A 307 -19.00 9.82 4.78
CA ILE A 307 -18.33 8.52 4.69
C ILE A 307 -18.05 7.95 6.09
N LEU A 308 -17.56 8.77 7.01
CA LEU A 308 -17.30 8.36 8.39
C LEU A 308 -18.60 7.97 9.12
N GLU A 309 -19.70 8.69 8.86
CA GLU A 309 -21.02 8.36 9.42
C GLU A 309 -21.55 7.01 8.91
N ILE A 310 -21.39 6.73 7.61
CA ILE A 310 -21.73 5.40 7.05
C ILE A 310 -20.91 4.31 7.76
N ASN A 311 -19.62 4.53 8.01
CA ASN A 311 -18.78 3.57 8.72
C ASN A 311 -19.20 3.33 10.17
N ARG A 312 -19.76 4.34 10.86
CA ARG A 312 -20.33 4.17 12.22
C ARG A 312 -21.55 3.26 12.24
N ASN A 313 -22.33 3.25 11.15
CA ASN A 313 -23.63 2.57 11.06
C ASN A 313 -23.59 1.28 10.24
N ARG A 314 -22.51 0.99 9.51
CA ARG A 314 -22.39 -0.17 8.64
C ARG A 314 -21.14 -0.98 8.95
N ARG A 315 -21.32 -2.31 9.01
CA ARG A 315 -20.18 -3.25 9.06
C ARG A 315 -19.81 -3.68 7.64
N PHE A 316 -18.64 -3.22 7.15
CA PHE A 316 -18.14 -3.60 5.84
C PHE A 316 -17.46 -4.97 5.82
N PHE A 317 -16.92 -5.42 6.95
CA PHE A 317 -16.28 -6.72 7.08
C PHE A 317 -17.19 -7.63 7.90
N VAL A 318 -17.80 -8.60 7.24
CA VAL A 318 -18.65 -9.60 7.89
C VAL A 318 -17.79 -10.82 8.17
N SER A 319 -17.86 -11.33 9.41
CA SER A 319 -17.20 -12.58 9.77
C SER A 319 -17.79 -13.72 8.95
N ALA A 320 -16.94 -14.59 8.42
CA ALA A 320 -17.36 -15.84 7.78
C ALA A 320 -17.96 -16.78 8.82
#